data_1dfda6edfb38b634d42ff093af5a30be
#
_entry.id   1dfda6edfb38b634d42ff093af5a30be
#
_cell.length_a   1.000
_cell.length_b   1.000
_cell.length_c   1.000
_cell.angle_alpha   90.00
_cell.angle_beta   90.00
_cell.angle_gamma   90.00
#
_symmetry.space_group_name_H-M   'P 1'
#
loop_
_entity.id
_entity.type
_entity.pdbx_description
1 polymer ?
#
loop_
_entity_poly.entity_id
_entity_poly.type
_entity_poly.pdbx_seq_one_letter_code
_entity_poly.pdbx_strand_id
1 'polypeptide(L)'
;DQSRGDAQQVDVNEPGNRRRRRRGRRGGTETHVEEYSGEPLDVEGLLDLRDEGYGFLRVKGSLPSKDDVYVSVKQARQFGLRKGDHIKGGSRPALRNEKNPALLRIDLVNGKDPEEARRRRRFEDLTPLFPDEKLALETADDGSNMTARIVDMLSPIGKGQRGLIVSPPKAGKTTIMKQIARSIEANNPEVKLMVLLVDERPEEVTDMRRWLKSPSSEVIASTFDRPAEEHAQVAELTIERAKRLVEDGKDVCIILDGITRLARAYNLAAPATGRIMSGGVDSGALYPPKKFFGAARNIEEGGSLTILATALIETGSKMDEVIFEEFKGTGNMELRLDRRLSERRIYPAIDVDASSTRHEELLFPRGQLNLVWALRRVLSGLSSTDGGNAAALELLIDRMKTFRTNDEFLAEVAKNRLAAG
;
A
#
# COMPACT_ATOMS: atom_id res chain seq x y z
N ASP A 1 17.68 -39.18 24.74
CA ASP A 1 16.23 -39.41 24.61
C ASP A 1 15.73 -38.72 23.37
N GLN A 2 15.23 -39.55 22.50
CA GLN A 2 15.00 -39.28 21.11
C GLN A 2 13.66 -38.52 20.94
N SER A 3 13.70 -37.30 20.42
CA SER A 3 12.55 -36.69 19.76
C SER A 3 12.68 -36.91 18.25
N ARG A 4 12.12 -37.99 17.76
CA ARG A 4 11.86 -38.19 16.34
C ARG A 4 10.75 -37.20 15.94
N GLY A 5 11.07 -36.20 15.15
CA GLY A 5 10.10 -35.36 14.48
C GLY A 5 9.27 -36.24 13.52
N ASP A 6 7.96 -36.29 13.75
CA ASP A 6 7.01 -36.92 12.83
C ASP A 6 7.07 -36.22 11.49
N ALA A 7 7.68 -36.87 10.50
CA ALA A 7 7.58 -36.47 9.10
C ALA A 7 6.09 -36.63 8.69
N GLN A 8 5.36 -35.54 8.62
CA GLN A 8 3.95 -35.55 8.22
C GLN A 8 3.85 -35.98 6.75
N GLN A 9 3.24 -37.14 6.54
CA GLN A 9 2.90 -37.63 5.20
C GLN A 9 2.04 -36.60 4.47
N VAL A 10 2.51 -36.13 3.31
CA VAL A 10 1.75 -35.25 2.44
C VAL A 10 0.76 -36.09 1.65
N ASP A 11 -0.53 -35.81 1.83
CA ASP A 11 -1.59 -36.51 1.10
C ASP A 11 -1.55 -36.14 -0.39
N VAL A 12 -1.21 -37.11 -1.24
CA VAL A 12 -1.08 -36.94 -2.71
C VAL A 12 -2.41 -36.65 -3.40
N ASN A 13 -3.53 -36.71 -2.67
CA ASN A 13 -4.88 -36.46 -3.18
C ASN A 13 -5.36 -35.03 -3.03
N GLU A 14 -4.56 -34.12 -2.48
CA GLU A 14 -4.98 -32.74 -2.23
C GLU A 14 -5.23 -31.91 -3.50
N PRO A 15 -6.29 -31.07 -3.52
CA PRO A 15 -6.59 -30.21 -4.67
C PRO A 15 -5.53 -29.12 -4.83
N GLY A 16 -5.23 -28.75 -6.06
CA GLY A 16 -4.39 -27.59 -6.43
C GLY A 16 -2.98 -27.90 -6.92
N ASN A 17 -2.35 -28.99 -6.47
CA ASN A 17 -0.97 -29.34 -6.86
C ASN A 17 -0.86 -30.38 -8.00
N ARG A 18 -1.96 -30.95 -8.48
CA ARG A 18 -1.95 -32.01 -9.48
C ARG A 18 -1.97 -31.50 -10.92
N ARG A 19 -1.20 -32.15 -11.84
CA ARG A 19 -1.32 -31.98 -13.28
C ARG A 19 -2.67 -32.50 -13.74
N ARG A 20 -3.52 -31.71 -14.43
CA ARG A 20 -4.76 -32.20 -15.07
C ARG A 20 -4.43 -33.30 -16.07
N ARG A 21 -4.74 -34.57 -15.70
CA ARG A 21 -4.75 -35.67 -16.67
C ARG A 21 -6.03 -35.58 -17.49
N ARG A 22 -5.91 -35.55 -18.84
CA ARG A 22 -7.02 -35.85 -19.73
C ARG A 22 -7.58 -37.23 -19.36
N ARG A 23 -8.87 -37.30 -19.07
CA ARG A 23 -9.58 -38.57 -18.76
C ARG A 23 -9.41 -39.56 -19.94
N GLY A 24 -8.49 -40.50 -19.78
CA GLY A 24 -8.49 -41.78 -20.47
C GLY A 24 -8.99 -42.83 -19.48
N ARG A 25 -10.02 -43.55 -19.86
CA ARG A 25 -10.72 -44.59 -19.07
C ARG A 25 -9.81 -45.81 -18.88
N ARG A 26 -9.85 -46.42 -17.70
CA ARG A 26 -9.44 -47.75 -17.25
C ARG A 26 -8.19 -47.88 -16.38
N GLY A 27 -8.38 -48.66 -15.31
CA GLY A 27 -7.39 -49.42 -14.54
C GLY A 27 -7.16 -48.84 -13.17
N GLY A 28 -7.69 -49.50 -12.13
CA GLY A 28 -7.25 -49.30 -10.74
C GLY A 28 -5.77 -49.72 -10.66
N THR A 29 -4.95 -48.76 -10.40
CA THR A 29 -3.57 -48.96 -9.94
C THR A 29 -3.49 -48.32 -8.60
N GLU A 30 -3.18 -49.08 -7.58
CA GLU A 30 -2.73 -48.63 -6.28
C GLU A 30 -1.63 -47.56 -6.54
N THR A 31 -1.92 -46.34 -6.19
CA THR A 31 -0.93 -45.26 -6.28
C THR A 31 0.02 -45.45 -5.09
N HIS A 32 1.17 -46.08 -5.34
CA HIS A 32 2.32 -45.96 -4.46
C HIS A 32 2.58 -44.48 -4.22
N VAL A 33 2.40 -44.04 -3.00
CA VAL A 33 2.83 -42.71 -2.54
C VAL A 33 4.34 -42.76 -2.48
N GLU A 34 5.00 -42.11 -3.44
CA GLU A 34 6.46 -41.93 -3.39
C GLU A 34 6.74 -41.04 -2.17
N GLU A 35 7.21 -41.64 -1.07
CA GLU A 35 7.67 -40.90 0.11
C GLU A 35 9.00 -40.21 -0.23
N TYR A 36 9.06 -38.91 0.00
CA TYR A 36 10.32 -38.17 -0.13
C TYR A 36 11.23 -38.49 1.06
N SER A 37 12.36 -39.15 0.80
CA SER A 37 13.35 -39.55 1.79
C SER A 37 14.58 -38.61 1.85
N GLY A 38 14.59 -37.53 1.07
CA GLY A 38 15.67 -36.56 1.04
C GLY A 38 15.56 -35.51 2.17
N GLU A 39 16.65 -34.78 2.38
CA GLU A 39 16.62 -33.63 3.30
C GLU A 39 15.71 -32.50 2.76
N PRO A 40 14.87 -31.87 3.63
CA PRO A 40 14.06 -30.73 3.24
C PRO A 40 14.94 -29.55 2.79
N LEU A 41 14.55 -28.90 1.71
CA LEU A 41 15.19 -27.68 1.21
C LEU A 41 14.58 -26.46 1.91
N ASP A 42 15.41 -25.58 2.44
CA ASP A 42 14.94 -24.35 3.06
C ASP A 42 14.18 -23.49 2.06
N VAL A 43 13.06 -22.94 2.50
CA VAL A 43 12.19 -22.08 1.70
C VAL A 43 11.64 -20.95 2.54
N GLU A 44 11.50 -19.80 1.88
CA GLU A 44 10.91 -18.59 2.46
C GLU A 44 10.05 -17.90 1.42
N GLY A 45 8.85 -17.43 1.81
CA GLY A 45 7.97 -16.74 0.87
C GLY A 45 6.68 -16.23 1.50
N LEU A 46 5.91 -15.48 0.70
CA LEU A 46 4.58 -14.97 1.07
C LEU A 46 3.51 -15.99 0.71
N LEU A 47 2.63 -16.30 1.66
CA LEU A 47 1.52 -17.20 1.43
C LEU A 47 0.40 -16.51 0.64
N ASP A 48 0.12 -17.04 -0.54
CA ASP A 48 -1.08 -16.73 -1.33
C ASP A 48 -2.08 -17.86 -1.14
N LEU A 49 -2.93 -17.72 -0.12
CA LEU A 49 -3.96 -18.70 0.23
C LEU A 49 -5.17 -18.57 -0.70
N ARG A 50 -5.69 -19.67 -1.19
CA ARG A 50 -6.88 -19.77 -2.02
C ARG A 50 -8.13 -20.01 -1.19
N ASP A 51 -9.29 -19.68 -1.74
CA ASP A 51 -10.60 -19.84 -1.06
C ASP A 51 -10.89 -21.30 -0.69
N GLU A 52 -10.34 -22.26 -1.44
CA GLU A 52 -10.45 -23.70 -1.15
C GLU A 52 -9.60 -24.12 0.06
N GLY A 53 -8.77 -23.22 0.61
CA GLY A 53 -7.99 -23.40 1.81
C GLY A 53 -6.57 -23.95 1.61
N TYR A 54 -6.16 -24.30 0.39
CA TYR A 54 -4.75 -24.54 0.06
C TYR A 54 -4.09 -23.24 -0.43
N GLY A 55 -2.76 -23.22 -0.52
CA GLY A 55 -2.06 -22.04 -0.99
C GLY A 55 -0.71 -22.33 -1.63
N PHE A 56 -0.04 -21.25 -2.00
CA PHE A 56 1.32 -21.29 -2.53
C PHE A 56 2.18 -20.23 -1.83
N LEU A 57 3.38 -20.61 -1.44
CA LEU A 57 4.39 -19.63 -1.03
C LEU A 57 4.98 -19.00 -2.29
N ARG A 58 4.81 -17.70 -2.44
CA ARG A 58 5.43 -16.92 -3.50
C ARG A 58 6.88 -16.66 -3.11
N VAL A 59 7.80 -17.37 -3.75
CA VAL A 59 9.24 -17.28 -3.47
C VAL A 59 9.95 -16.25 -4.34
N LYS A 60 9.33 -15.83 -5.45
CA LYS A 60 9.88 -14.84 -6.39
C LYS A 60 8.89 -13.70 -6.61
N GLY A 61 8.80 -12.79 -5.64
CA GLY A 61 7.88 -11.65 -5.71
C GLY A 61 6.42 -12.01 -5.39
N SER A 62 5.43 -11.32 -6.00
CA SER A 62 4.01 -11.46 -5.68
C SER A 62 3.20 -12.26 -6.71
N LEU A 63 3.79 -12.58 -7.86
CA LEU A 63 3.11 -13.31 -8.95
C LEU A 63 3.47 -14.79 -8.94
N PRO A 64 2.58 -15.65 -9.49
CA PRO A 64 2.81 -17.08 -9.59
C PRO A 64 4.09 -17.43 -10.35
N SER A 65 4.85 -18.38 -9.82
CA SER A 65 6.03 -18.93 -10.45
C SER A 65 6.06 -20.47 -10.37
N LYS A 66 6.95 -21.09 -11.15
CA LYS A 66 7.15 -22.55 -11.11
C LYS A 66 7.84 -23.02 -9.84
N ASP A 67 8.53 -22.10 -9.17
CA ASP A 67 9.29 -22.37 -7.95
C ASP A 67 8.43 -22.20 -6.70
N ASP A 68 7.17 -21.72 -6.84
CA ASP A 68 6.27 -21.54 -5.73
C ASP A 68 5.97 -22.86 -5.03
N VAL A 69 5.95 -22.83 -3.70
CA VAL A 69 5.81 -24.03 -2.88
C VAL A 69 4.37 -24.21 -2.45
N TYR A 70 3.81 -25.37 -2.76
CA TYR A 70 2.45 -25.73 -2.39
C TYR A 70 2.30 -25.89 -0.87
N VAL A 71 1.26 -25.31 -0.31
CA VAL A 71 0.86 -25.39 1.10
C VAL A 71 -0.48 -26.08 1.18
N SER A 72 -0.53 -27.18 1.91
CA SER A 72 -1.74 -28.00 2.02
C SER A 72 -2.84 -27.36 2.86
N VAL A 73 -4.09 -27.74 2.62
CA VAL A 73 -5.25 -27.36 3.45
C VAL A 73 -5.03 -27.73 4.91
N LYS A 74 -4.43 -28.90 5.14
CA LYS A 74 -4.15 -29.43 6.49
C LYS A 74 -3.20 -28.51 7.25
N GLN A 75 -2.08 -28.12 6.63
CA GLN A 75 -1.10 -27.20 7.22
C GLN A 75 -1.71 -25.81 7.46
N ALA A 76 -2.45 -25.28 6.47
CA ALA A 76 -3.09 -23.97 6.59
C ALA A 76 -4.06 -23.92 7.80
N ARG A 77 -4.85 -24.98 8.00
CA ARG A 77 -5.79 -25.08 9.14
C ARG A 77 -5.09 -25.33 10.46
N GLN A 78 -4.11 -26.22 10.49
CA GLN A 78 -3.36 -26.58 11.69
C GLN A 78 -2.69 -25.37 12.33
N PHE A 79 -2.02 -24.55 11.53
CA PHE A 79 -1.27 -23.38 12.01
C PHE A 79 -2.06 -22.06 11.90
N GLY A 80 -3.34 -22.11 11.48
CA GLY A 80 -4.17 -20.92 11.34
C GLY A 80 -3.57 -19.89 10.38
N LEU A 81 -2.97 -20.38 9.28
CA LEU A 81 -2.31 -19.52 8.29
C LEU A 81 -3.31 -18.63 7.58
N ARG A 82 -2.85 -17.43 7.20
CA ARG A 82 -3.63 -16.42 6.50
C ARG A 82 -2.91 -15.95 5.23
N LYS A 83 -3.67 -15.51 4.24
CA LYS A 83 -3.10 -14.86 3.06
C LYS A 83 -2.20 -13.69 3.49
N GLY A 84 -1.01 -13.58 2.89
CA GLY A 84 -0.02 -12.56 3.24
C GLY A 84 0.91 -12.93 4.42
N ASP A 85 0.76 -14.11 5.03
CA ASP A 85 1.74 -14.59 6.00
C ASP A 85 3.08 -14.83 5.31
N HIS A 86 4.16 -14.41 5.96
CA HIS A 86 5.52 -14.71 5.55
C HIS A 86 5.98 -15.98 6.27
N ILE A 87 6.25 -17.02 5.52
CA ILE A 87 6.55 -18.37 6.06
C ILE A 87 7.98 -18.73 5.73
N LYS A 88 8.70 -19.22 6.74
CA LYS A 88 9.96 -19.93 6.59
C LYS A 88 9.77 -21.39 6.98
N GLY A 89 10.43 -22.31 6.25
CA GLY A 89 10.32 -23.71 6.53
C GLY A 89 11.11 -24.58 5.58
N GLY A 90 10.80 -25.87 5.56
CA GLY A 90 11.42 -26.85 4.68
C GLY A 90 10.43 -27.36 3.63
N SER A 91 10.89 -27.48 2.38
CA SER A 91 10.13 -27.98 1.25
C SER A 91 10.79 -29.20 0.63
N ARG A 92 10.05 -29.94 -0.17
CA ARG A 92 10.56 -30.99 -1.04
C ARG A 92 10.33 -30.64 -2.52
N PRO A 93 11.16 -31.15 -3.42
CA PRO A 93 10.91 -31.02 -4.85
C PRO A 93 9.55 -31.59 -5.27
N ALA A 94 9.03 -31.08 -6.41
CA ALA A 94 7.81 -31.61 -6.99
C ALA A 94 8.00 -33.08 -7.40
N LEU A 95 7.08 -33.93 -7.00
CA LEU A 95 7.04 -35.33 -7.42
C LEU A 95 6.54 -35.44 -8.89
N ARG A 96 6.68 -36.64 -9.47
CA ARG A 96 6.36 -36.90 -10.89
C ARG A 96 4.96 -36.42 -11.33
N ASN A 97 3.98 -36.43 -10.43
CA ASN A 97 2.59 -36.03 -10.70
C ASN A 97 2.22 -34.64 -10.21
N GLU A 98 3.18 -33.87 -9.66
CA GLU A 98 2.97 -32.55 -9.09
C GLU A 98 3.51 -31.45 -10.03
N LYS A 99 3.00 -30.24 -9.85
CA LYS A 99 3.43 -29.08 -10.62
C LYS A 99 4.49 -28.27 -9.88
N ASN A 100 4.35 -28.21 -8.55
CA ASN A 100 5.10 -27.35 -7.68
C ASN A 100 5.76 -28.16 -6.55
N PRO A 101 6.91 -27.72 -6.01
CA PRO A 101 7.42 -28.18 -4.73
C PRO A 101 6.34 -28.15 -3.64
N ALA A 102 6.49 -28.92 -2.59
CA ALA A 102 5.52 -28.95 -1.49
C ALA A 102 6.17 -28.65 -0.15
N LEU A 103 5.50 -27.86 0.68
CA LEU A 103 5.94 -27.53 2.03
C LEU A 103 5.82 -28.77 2.93
N LEU A 104 6.90 -29.12 3.62
CA LEU A 104 6.96 -30.23 4.57
C LEU A 104 6.86 -29.75 6.01
N ARG A 105 7.56 -28.66 6.34
CA ARG A 105 7.73 -28.14 7.69
C ARG A 105 7.60 -26.62 7.69
N ILE A 106 6.98 -26.08 8.72
CA ILE A 106 6.88 -24.64 8.98
C ILE A 106 7.73 -24.37 10.22
N ASP A 107 8.73 -23.53 10.07
CA ASP A 107 9.64 -23.16 11.16
C ASP A 107 9.22 -21.82 11.78
N LEU A 108 8.86 -20.84 10.93
CA LEU A 108 8.42 -19.52 11.37
C LEU A 108 7.25 -19.02 10.54
N VAL A 109 6.35 -18.28 11.18
CA VAL A 109 5.26 -17.51 10.56
C VAL A 109 5.41 -16.05 10.99
N ASN A 110 5.65 -15.14 10.05
CA ASN A 110 5.95 -13.73 10.30
C ASN A 110 7.12 -13.50 11.28
N GLY A 111 8.09 -14.39 11.29
CA GLY A 111 9.25 -14.34 12.17
C GLY A 111 9.01 -14.85 13.59
N LYS A 112 7.82 -15.41 13.89
CA LYS A 112 7.43 -15.97 15.17
C LYS A 112 7.24 -17.49 15.09
N ASP A 113 7.24 -18.14 16.25
CA ASP A 113 6.83 -19.54 16.34
C ASP A 113 5.42 -19.74 15.79
N PRO A 114 5.13 -20.81 15.01
CA PRO A 114 3.84 -21.03 14.39
C PRO A 114 2.66 -21.10 15.38
N GLU A 115 2.86 -21.66 16.59
CA GLU A 115 1.82 -21.71 17.61
C GLU A 115 1.55 -20.33 18.25
N GLU A 116 2.57 -19.47 18.38
CA GLU A 116 2.41 -18.08 18.80
C GLU A 116 1.66 -17.30 17.72
N ALA A 117 2.09 -17.41 16.48
CA ALA A 117 1.48 -16.74 15.34
C ALA A 117 -0.01 -17.11 15.17
N ARG A 118 -0.38 -18.35 15.50
CA ARG A 118 -1.77 -18.82 15.44
C ARG A 118 -2.71 -18.06 16.38
N ARG A 119 -2.21 -17.58 17.52
CA ARG A 119 -3.01 -16.91 18.57
C ARG A 119 -3.25 -15.42 18.29
N ARG A 120 -2.62 -14.85 17.25
CA ARG A 120 -2.77 -13.43 16.90
C ARG A 120 -4.22 -13.07 16.56
N ARG A 121 -4.65 -11.87 16.95
CA ARG A 121 -5.95 -11.33 16.55
C ARG A 121 -6.02 -11.14 15.03
N ARG A 122 -7.20 -11.12 14.47
CA ARG A 122 -7.39 -10.76 13.06
C ARG A 122 -7.40 -9.25 12.92
N PHE A 123 -6.92 -8.77 11.78
CA PHE A 123 -6.92 -7.34 11.47
C PHE A 123 -8.31 -6.71 11.59
N GLU A 124 -9.34 -7.44 11.17
CA GLU A 124 -10.73 -7.01 11.22
C GLU A 124 -11.30 -6.92 12.65
N ASP A 125 -10.69 -7.61 13.62
CA ASP A 125 -11.09 -7.63 15.04
C ASP A 125 -10.33 -6.58 15.88
N LEU A 126 -9.41 -5.82 15.27
CA LEU A 126 -8.66 -4.75 15.93
C LEU A 126 -9.49 -3.46 15.97
N THR A 127 -9.32 -2.66 17.03
CA THR A 127 -10.08 -1.44 17.28
C THR A 127 -9.55 -0.27 16.45
N PRO A 128 -10.30 0.27 15.47
CA PRO A 128 -9.82 1.38 14.63
C PRO A 128 -9.92 2.71 15.37
N LEU A 129 -8.87 3.52 15.25
CA LEU A 129 -8.78 4.89 15.74
C LEU A 129 -8.59 5.90 14.60
N PHE A 130 -8.84 7.18 14.87
CA PHE A 130 -8.39 8.25 14.00
C PHE A 130 -6.87 8.37 14.03
N PRO A 131 -6.25 8.84 12.92
CA PRO A 131 -4.84 9.23 12.94
C PRO A 131 -4.57 10.33 13.96
N ASP A 132 -3.72 10.06 14.96
CA ASP A 132 -3.35 10.98 16.05
C ASP A 132 -1.84 11.13 16.22
N GLU A 133 -1.05 10.33 15.51
CA GLU A 133 0.40 10.43 15.45
C GLU A 133 0.84 10.83 14.03
N LYS A 134 1.51 11.99 13.94
CA LYS A 134 1.94 12.56 12.65
C LYS A 134 3.13 11.79 12.08
N LEU A 135 3.05 11.42 10.80
CA LEU A 135 4.20 11.02 9.99
C LEU A 135 4.89 12.29 9.47
N ALA A 136 5.84 12.82 10.23
CA ALA A 136 6.55 14.03 9.85
C ALA A 136 7.34 13.82 8.55
N LEU A 137 7.20 14.73 7.60
CA LEU A 137 7.88 14.67 6.30
C LEU A 137 9.05 15.64 6.22
N GLU A 138 9.01 16.77 6.90
CA GLU A 138 10.11 17.72 6.95
C GLU A 138 11.34 17.04 7.56
N THR A 139 12.47 17.10 6.84
CA THR A 139 13.74 16.55 7.30
C THR A 139 14.68 17.66 7.74
N ALA A 140 15.34 17.50 8.89
CA ALA A 140 16.24 18.50 9.45
C ALA A 140 17.43 18.82 8.51
N ASP A 141 17.85 17.84 7.72
CA ASP A 141 19.02 17.94 6.83
C ASP A 141 18.69 18.46 5.43
N ASP A 142 17.42 18.48 5.03
CA ASP A 142 16.97 18.92 3.70
C ASP A 142 15.81 19.92 3.77
N GLY A 143 16.11 21.11 4.28
CA GLY A 143 15.15 22.24 4.27
C GLY A 143 14.75 22.70 2.86
N SER A 144 15.40 22.19 1.81
CA SER A 144 15.07 22.48 0.41
C SER A 144 13.87 21.65 -0.10
N ASN A 145 13.47 20.58 0.59
CA ASN A 145 12.32 19.77 0.22
C ASN A 145 11.00 20.51 0.50
N MET A 146 10.64 21.43 -0.39
CA MET A 146 9.40 22.21 -0.25
C MET A 146 8.15 21.35 -0.26
N THR A 147 8.15 20.23 -0.98
CA THR A 147 7.02 19.30 -0.96
C THR A 147 6.73 18.78 0.45
N ALA A 148 7.74 18.24 1.12
CA ALA A 148 7.61 17.73 2.48
C ALA A 148 7.12 18.80 3.45
N ARG A 149 7.73 19.99 3.38
CA ARG A 149 7.39 21.14 4.23
C ARG A 149 5.96 21.63 4.01
N ILE A 150 5.52 21.76 2.76
CA ILE A 150 4.16 22.22 2.43
C ILE A 150 3.13 21.17 2.83
N VAL A 151 3.36 19.88 2.55
CA VAL A 151 2.45 18.79 2.93
C VAL A 151 2.28 18.73 4.44
N ASP A 152 3.36 18.85 5.20
CA ASP A 152 3.33 18.85 6.66
C ASP A 152 2.46 19.96 7.28
N MET A 153 2.27 21.07 6.58
CA MET A 153 1.43 22.18 7.05
C MET A 153 0.01 22.14 6.48
N LEU A 154 -0.15 21.79 5.18
CA LEU A 154 -1.44 21.94 4.51
C LEU A 154 -2.25 20.65 4.42
N SER A 155 -1.61 19.51 4.39
CA SER A 155 -2.28 18.20 4.39
C SER A 155 -1.43 17.18 5.15
N PRO A 156 -1.29 17.37 6.49
CA PRO A 156 -0.47 16.50 7.31
C PRO A 156 -0.97 15.05 7.22
N ILE A 157 -0.02 14.13 7.27
CA ILE A 157 -0.26 12.69 7.20
C ILE A 157 -0.07 12.12 8.59
N GLY A 158 -1.05 11.37 9.07
CA GLY A 158 -0.95 10.62 10.33
C GLY A 158 -0.84 9.11 10.09
N LYS A 159 -0.32 8.38 11.07
CA LYS A 159 -0.36 6.92 11.10
C LYS A 159 -1.81 6.46 11.03
N GLY A 160 -2.15 5.62 10.04
CA GLY A 160 -3.54 5.22 9.78
C GLY A 160 -4.29 6.09 8.76
N GLN A 161 -3.65 7.07 8.13
CA GLN A 161 -4.27 7.97 7.16
C GLN A 161 -4.74 7.24 5.90
N ARG A 162 -5.93 7.62 5.39
CA ARG A 162 -6.42 7.30 4.05
C ARG A 162 -6.27 8.53 3.17
N GLY A 163 -5.09 8.71 2.56
CA GLY A 163 -4.76 9.90 1.78
C GLY A 163 -4.92 9.69 0.29
N LEU A 164 -5.54 10.66 -0.38
CA LEU A 164 -5.57 10.74 -1.84
C LEU A 164 -4.59 11.83 -2.32
N ILE A 165 -3.68 11.45 -3.20
CA ILE A 165 -2.85 12.37 -3.98
C ILE A 165 -3.54 12.56 -5.32
N VAL A 166 -4.34 13.61 -5.42
CA VAL A 166 -5.20 13.89 -6.57
C VAL A 166 -4.41 14.66 -7.61
N SER A 167 -4.21 14.07 -8.78
CA SER A 167 -3.32 14.64 -9.78
C SER A 167 -3.91 14.62 -11.19
N PRO A 168 -3.98 15.78 -11.87
CA PRO A 168 -4.10 15.78 -13.32
C PRO A 168 -2.82 15.25 -13.97
N PRO A 169 -2.89 14.80 -15.23
CA PRO A 169 -1.71 14.36 -15.96
C PRO A 169 -0.62 15.44 -16.03
N LYS A 170 0.66 15.04 -15.88
CA LYS A 170 1.84 15.91 -15.97
C LYS A 170 1.97 16.99 -14.89
N ALA A 171 1.31 16.83 -13.74
CA ALA A 171 1.39 17.78 -12.62
C ALA A 171 2.52 17.49 -11.60
N GLY A 172 3.38 16.52 -11.86
CA GLY A 172 4.51 16.19 -10.96
C GLY A 172 4.19 15.11 -9.92
N LYS A 173 3.15 14.29 -10.13
CA LYS A 173 2.70 13.20 -9.25
C LYS A 173 3.85 12.32 -8.76
N THR A 174 4.63 11.75 -9.67
CA THR A 174 5.73 10.81 -9.34
C THR A 174 6.82 11.47 -8.48
N THR A 175 7.14 12.75 -8.74
CA THR A 175 8.11 13.49 -7.94
C THR A 175 7.63 13.68 -6.50
N ILE A 176 6.37 14.05 -6.32
CA ILE A 176 5.77 14.24 -4.99
C ILE A 176 5.75 12.92 -4.22
N MET A 177 5.32 11.83 -4.85
CA MET A 177 5.35 10.51 -4.22
C MET A 177 6.75 10.10 -3.77
N LYS A 178 7.77 10.31 -4.61
CA LYS A 178 9.16 10.02 -4.27
C LYS A 178 9.64 10.83 -3.09
N GLN A 179 9.32 12.13 -3.05
CA GLN A 179 9.71 12.99 -1.94
C GLN A 179 9.01 12.59 -0.63
N ILE A 180 7.72 12.26 -0.67
CA ILE A 180 6.99 11.73 0.50
C ILE A 180 7.60 10.41 0.96
N ALA A 181 7.82 9.45 0.05
CA ALA A 181 8.41 8.15 0.37
C ALA A 181 9.77 8.29 1.06
N ARG A 182 10.65 9.15 0.53
CA ARG A 182 11.98 9.40 1.10
C ARG A 182 11.91 10.08 2.47
N SER A 183 10.98 11.01 2.65
CA SER A 183 10.77 11.66 3.95
C SER A 183 10.28 10.66 5.01
N ILE A 184 9.38 9.74 4.65
CA ILE A 184 8.93 8.67 5.54
C ILE A 184 10.11 7.76 5.92
N GLU A 185 10.93 7.33 4.95
CA GLU A 185 12.13 6.53 5.22
C GLU A 185 13.12 7.20 6.19
N ALA A 186 13.29 8.53 6.03
CA ALA A 186 14.27 9.28 6.81
C ALA A 186 13.80 9.56 8.24
N ASN A 187 12.53 9.93 8.40
CA ASN A 187 12.01 10.41 9.67
C ASN A 187 11.29 9.34 10.50
N ASN A 188 10.82 8.27 9.86
CA ASN A 188 10.01 7.23 10.48
C ASN A 188 10.59 5.84 10.14
N PRO A 189 11.81 5.52 10.59
CA PRO A 189 12.52 4.28 10.22
C PRO A 189 11.83 3.01 10.76
N GLU A 190 10.97 3.14 11.77
CA GLU A 190 10.15 2.06 12.31
C GLU A 190 9.01 1.66 11.36
N VAL A 191 8.60 2.55 10.46
CA VAL A 191 7.50 2.31 9.53
C VAL A 191 7.95 1.41 8.39
N LYS A 192 7.25 0.31 8.17
CA LYS A 192 7.44 -0.52 6.98
C LYS A 192 6.81 0.18 5.77
N LEU A 193 7.65 0.73 4.90
CA LEU A 193 7.20 1.39 3.68
C LEU A 193 7.07 0.39 2.53
N MET A 194 5.90 0.34 1.91
CA MET A 194 5.60 -0.48 0.73
C MET A 194 5.13 0.43 -0.40
N VAL A 195 5.86 0.49 -1.50
CA VAL A 195 5.45 1.25 -2.69
C VAL A 195 4.89 0.27 -3.71
N LEU A 196 3.59 0.37 -3.95
CA LEU A 196 2.85 -0.48 -4.89
C LEU A 196 2.59 0.29 -6.19
N LEU A 197 3.19 -0.18 -7.28
CA LEU A 197 3.06 0.39 -8.61
C LEU A 197 2.20 -0.53 -9.48
N VAL A 198 1.02 -0.04 -9.88
CA VAL A 198 0.05 -0.81 -10.65
C VAL A 198 -0.11 -0.21 -12.05
N ASP A 199 0.05 -1.04 -13.07
CA ASP A 199 -0.07 -0.62 -14.49
C ASP A 199 0.91 0.54 -14.80
N GLU A 200 2.11 0.51 -14.19
CA GLU A 200 3.16 1.50 -14.40
C GLU A 200 4.23 0.99 -15.38
N ARG A 201 5.03 1.92 -15.88
CA ARG A 201 6.10 1.61 -16.84
C ARG A 201 7.28 0.94 -16.15
N PRO A 202 7.96 -0.04 -16.79
CA PRO A 202 9.13 -0.72 -16.22
C PRO A 202 10.25 0.24 -15.81
N GLU A 203 10.48 1.32 -16.57
CA GLU A 203 11.47 2.34 -16.25
C GLU A 203 11.11 3.12 -14.98
N GLU A 204 9.83 3.40 -14.72
CA GLU A 204 9.37 4.08 -13.49
C GLU A 204 9.52 3.16 -12.26
N VAL A 205 9.30 1.86 -12.43
CA VAL A 205 9.56 0.85 -11.39
C VAL A 205 11.04 0.81 -11.02
N THR A 206 11.91 0.78 -12.03
CA THR A 206 13.38 0.76 -11.82
C THR A 206 13.84 2.03 -11.12
N ASP A 207 13.31 3.18 -11.53
CA ASP A 207 13.62 4.47 -10.96
C ASP A 207 13.19 4.55 -9.48
N MET A 208 11.99 4.07 -9.14
CA MET A 208 11.52 4.01 -7.76
C MET A 208 12.39 3.09 -6.90
N ARG A 209 12.78 1.91 -7.39
CA ARG A 209 13.69 0.99 -6.68
C ARG A 209 15.07 1.60 -6.41
N ARG A 210 15.57 2.44 -7.30
CA ARG A 210 16.84 3.16 -7.12
C ARG A 210 16.70 4.35 -6.17
N TRP A 211 15.51 4.91 -6.08
CA TRP A 211 15.21 6.06 -5.22
C TRP A 211 15.15 5.70 -3.74
N LEU A 212 14.45 4.61 -3.39
CA LEU A 212 14.36 4.11 -2.02
C LEU A 212 15.69 3.53 -1.57
N LYS A 213 16.11 3.84 -0.34
CA LYS A 213 17.42 3.48 0.21
C LYS A 213 17.34 2.56 1.41
N SER A 214 16.23 2.59 2.15
CA SER A 214 16.06 1.77 3.33
C SER A 214 15.86 0.29 2.98
N PRO A 215 16.56 -0.63 3.63
CA PRO A 215 16.31 -2.08 3.46
C PRO A 215 14.93 -2.50 3.99
N SER A 216 14.29 -1.67 4.80
CA SER A 216 12.92 -1.90 5.27
C SER A 216 11.86 -1.51 4.24
N SER A 217 12.22 -0.74 3.21
CA SER A 217 11.31 -0.33 2.15
C SER A 217 11.24 -1.35 1.03
N GLU A 218 10.05 -1.52 0.46
CA GLU A 218 9.79 -2.52 -0.57
C GLU A 218 9.06 -1.89 -1.75
N VAL A 219 9.52 -2.14 -3.00
CA VAL A 219 8.83 -1.76 -4.22
C VAL A 219 8.21 -2.99 -4.85
N ILE A 220 6.89 -3.03 -4.84
CA ILE A 220 6.05 -4.07 -5.42
C ILE A 220 5.45 -3.50 -6.70
N ALA A 221 5.52 -4.24 -7.80
CA ALA A 221 5.05 -3.70 -9.07
C ALA A 221 4.39 -4.77 -9.93
N SER A 222 3.38 -4.32 -10.68
CA SER A 222 2.79 -5.02 -11.82
C SER A 222 2.74 -4.04 -12.98
N THR A 223 3.61 -4.25 -13.97
CA THR A 223 3.82 -3.33 -15.11
C THR A 223 2.72 -3.44 -16.16
N PHE A 224 2.55 -2.39 -16.96
CA PHE A 224 1.44 -2.25 -17.93
C PHE A 224 1.33 -3.37 -18.98
N ASP A 225 2.40 -4.15 -19.19
CA ASP A 225 2.46 -5.31 -20.08
C ASP A 225 1.81 -6.58 -19.48
N ARG A 226 1.34 -6.50 -18.24
CA ARG A 226 0.69 -7.60 -17.52
C ARG A 226 -0.84 -7.55 -17.67
N PRO A 227 -1.51 -8.72 -17.65
CA PRO A 227 -2.98 -8.76 -17.66
C PRO A 227 -3.59 -8.17 -16.38
N ALA A 228 -4.84 -7.70 -16.49
CA ALA A 228 -5.54 -7.02 -15.40
C ALA A 228 -5.69 -7.88 -14.13
N GLU A 229 -5.85 -9.19 -14.28
CA GLU A 229 -5.93 -10.16 -13.17
C GLU A 229 -4.64 -10.18 -12.33
N GLU A 230 -3.47 -10.01 -12.96
CA GLU A 230 -2.20 -9.96 -12.25
C GLU A 230 -2.07 -8.67 -11.43
N HIS A 231 -2.57 -7.53 -11.92
CA HIS A 231 -2.63 -6.29 -11.14
C HIS A 231 -3.45 -6.47 -9.87
N ALA A 232 -4.62 -7.09 -9.98
CA ALA A 232 -5.48 -7.38 -8.84
C ALA A 232 -4.80 -8.33 -7.83
N GLN A 233 -4.17 -9.42 -8.31
CA GLN A 233 -3.48 -10.39 -7.45
C GLN A 233 -2.33 -9.76 -6.66
N VAL A 234 -1.51 -8.93 -7.31
CA VAL A 234 -0.41 -8.23 -6.65
C VAL A 234 -0.92 -7.28 -5.58
N ALA A 235 -1.98 -6.51 -5.88
CA ALA A 235 -2.57 -5.60 -4.90
C ALA A 235 -3.18 -6.34 -3.71
N GLU A 236 -3.89 -7.45 -3.96
CA GLU A 236 -4.49 -8.27 -2.89
C GLU A 236 -3.41 -8.88 -1.98
N LEU A 237 -2.34 -9.43 -2.54
CA LEU A 237 -1.28 -10.01 -1.72
C LEU A 237 -0.55 -8.93 -0.91
N THR A 238 -0.37 -7.73 -1.50
CA THR A 238 0.25 -6.59 -0.81
C THR A 238 -0.57 -6.12 0.38
N ILE A 239 -1.87 -5.92 0.23
CA ILE A 239 -2.72 -5.47 1.34
C ILE A 239 -2.85 -6.53 2.44
N GLU A 240 -2.94 -7.80 2.07
CA GLU A 240 -2.98 -8.88 3.05
C GLU A 240 -1.63 -9.01 3.79
N ARG A 241 -0.49 -8.82 3.11
CA ARG A 241 0.82 -8.74 3.78
C ARG A 241 0.88 -7.56 4.76
N ALA A 242 0.42 -6.39 4.37
CA ALA A 242 0.38 -5.22 5.24
C ALA A 242 -0.47 -5.47 6.50
N LYS A 243 -1.64 -6.09 6.36
CA LYS A 243 -2.49 -6.47 7.49
C LYS A 243 -1.78 -7.44 8.45
N ARG A 244 -1.02 -8.43 7.93
CA ARG A 244 -0.24 -9.35 8.79
C ARG A 244 0.81 -8.63 9.61
N LEU A 245 1.45 -7.61 9.03
CA LEU A 245 2.42 -6.78 9.77
C LEU A 245 1.74 -5.95 10.87
N VAL A 246 0.57 -5.39 10.58
CA VAL A 246 -0.21 -4.61 11.57
C VAL A 246 -0.74 -5.49 12.69
N GLU A 247 -1.17 -6.74 12.40
CA GLU A 247 -1.54 -7.74 13.43
C GLU A 247 -0.40 -8.03 14.40
N ASP A 248 0.85 -7.82 13.97
CA ASP A 248 2.06 -7.93 14.80
C ASP A 248 2.48 -6.61 15.45
N GLY A 249 1.60 -5.60 15.45
CA GLY A 249 1.82 -4.29 16.08
C GLY A 249 2.77 -3.36 15.32
N LYS A 250 3.00 -3.60 14.02
CA LYS A 250 3.89 -2.77 13.20
C LYS A 250 3.13 -1.65 12.52
N ASP A 251 3.80 -0.51 12.35
CA ASP A 251 3.34 0.57 11.51
C ASP A 251 3.70 0.31 10.05
N VAL A 252 2.71 0.36 9.18
CA VAL A 252 2.87 0.12 7.74
C VAL A 252 2.34 1.31 6.94
N CYS A 253 3.11 1.77 5.97
CA CYS A 253 2.66 2.76 5.00
C CYS A 253 2.71 2.17 3.59
N ILE A 254 1.57 2.15 2.90
CA ILE A 254 1.49 1.80 1.48
C ILE A 254 1.34 3.09 0.68
N ILE A 255 2.26 3.33 -0.26
CA ILE A 255 2.10 4.34 -1.31
C ILE A 255 1.68 3.61 -2.59
N LEU A 256 0.42 3.81 -3.00
CA LEU A 256 -0.17 3.17 -4.19
C LEU A 256 -0.15 4.14 -5.38
N ASP A 257 0.58 3.80 -6.42
CA ASP A 257 0.48 4.45 -7.71
C ASP A 257 -0.19 3.51 -8.73
N GLY A 258 -1.40 3.62 -9.03
CA GLY A 258 -2.47 4.58 -8.89
C GLY A 258 -3.78 3.82 -8.62
N ILE A 259 -4.62 4.39 -7.77
CA ILE A 259 -5.89 3.74 -7.43
C ILE A 259 -6.86 3.71 -8.62
N THR A 260 -6.80 4.72 -9.47
CA THR A 260 -7.59 4.78 -10.71
C THR A 260 -7.28 3.60 -11.63
N ARG A 261 -5.99 3.27 -11.80
CA ARG A 261 -5.56 2.14 -12.62
C ARG A 261 -5.91 0.80 -11.98
N LEU A 262 -5.77 0.70 -10.65
CA LEU A 262 -6.20 -0.49 -9.92
C LEU A 262 -7.70 -0.73 -10.08
N ALA A 263 -8.53 0.31 -9.96
CA ALA A 263 -9.97 0.22 -10.16
C ALA A 263 -10.34 -0.19 -11.62
N ARG A 264 -9.61 0.34 -12.60
CA ARG A 264 -9.75 -0.08 -14.00
C ARG A 264 -9.39 -1.56 -14.21
N ALA A 265 -8.32 -2.03 -13.58
CA ALA A 265 -7.91 -3.44 -13.63
C ALA A 265 -9.00 -4.36 -13.05
N TYR A 266 -9.57 -4.00 -11.90
CA TYR A 266 -10.69 -4.75 -11.35
C TYR A 266 -11.93 -4.70 -12.24
N ASN A 267 -12.21 -3.58 -12.92
CA ASN A 267 -13.33 -3.46 -13.85
C ASN A 267 -13.17 -4.37 -15.09
N LEU A 268 -11.93 -4.63 -15.50
CA LEU A 268 -11.62 -5.55 -16.61
C LEU A 268 -11.61 -7.02 -16.14
N ALA A 269 -11.11 -7.30 -14.95
CA ALA A 269 -10.92 -8.65 -14.42
C ALA A 269 -12.20 -9.24 -13.78
N ALA A 270 -13.09 -8.40 -13.26
CA ALA A 270 -14.28 -8.85 -12.56
C ALA A 270 -15.34 -9.40 -13.53
N PRO A 271 -16.07 -10.47 -13.16
CA PRO A 271 -17.26 -10.89 -13.90
C PRO A 271 -18.29 -9.77 -13.92
N ALA A 272 -18.85 -9.48 -15.10
CA ALA A 272 -19.88 -8.45 -15.22
C ALA A 272 -21.10 -8.76 -14.36
N THR A 273 -21.47 -7.87 -13.44
CA THR A 273 -22.70 -8.01 -12.63
C THR A 273 -23.94 -7.54 -13.38
N GLY A 274 -23.76 -6.87 -14.51
CA GLY A 274 -24.83 -6.26 -15.32
C GLY A 274 -25.33 -4.91 -14.79
N ARG A 275 -24.77 -4.42 -13.67
CA ARG A 275 -25.12 -3.10 -13.10
C ARG A 275 -24.01 -2.10 -13.44
N ILE A 276 -24.10 -1.54 -14.64
CA ILE A 276 -23.10 -0.60 -15.13
C ILE A 276 -23.48 0.82 -14.68
N MET A 277 -22.56 1.48 -13.99
CA MET A 277 -22.60 2.89 -13.61
C MET A 277 -22.23 3.78 -14.81
N SER A 278 -22.46 5.11 -14.69
CA SER A 278 -21.98 6.07 -15.68
C SER A 278 -20.46 5.91 -15.87
N GLY A 279 -19.97 6.08 -17.11
CA GLY A 279 -18.56 5.87 -17.45
C GLY A 279 -18.16 4.42 -17.69
N GLY A 280 -19.10 3.45 -17.69
CA GLY A 280 -18.82 2.03 -18.01
C GLY A 280 -18.18 1.25 -16.87
N VAL A 281 -18.35 1.68 -15.63
CA VAL A 281 -17.86 0.99 -14.43
C VAL A 281 -18.90 0.02 -13.93
N ASP A 282 -18.56 -1.25 -13.77
CA ASP A 282 -19.42 -2.22 -13.06
C ASP A 282 -19.42 -1.91 -11.56
N SER A 283 -20.62 -1.84 -10.95
CA SER A 283 -20.76 -1.47 -9.54
C SER A 283 -20.05 -2.43 -8.58
N GLY A 284 -19.90 -3.70 -8.94
CA GLY A 284 -19.20 -4.72 -8.17
C GLY A 284 -17.67 -4.58 -8.28
N ALA A 285 -17.17 -4.02 -9.36
CA ALA A 285 -15.74 -3.90 -9.63
C ALA A 285 -15.03 -2.88 -8.72
N LEU A 286 -15.76 -1.90 -8.17
CA LEU A 286 -15.18 -0.91 -7.26
C LEU A 286 -15.07 -1.38 -5.82
N TYR A 287 -15.75 -2.46 -5.44
CA TYR A 287 -15.74 -2.94 -4.06
C TYR A 287 -14.33 -3.41 -3.59
N PRO A 288 -13.58 -4.25 -4.34
CA PRO A 288 -12.25 -4.66 -3.90
C PRO A 288 -11.26 -3.50 -3.73
N PRO A 289 -11.09 -2.57 -4.67
CA PRO A 289 -10.18 -1.44 -4.48
C PRO A 289 -10.66 -0.47 -3.37
N LYS A 290 -11.98 -0.32 -3.14
CA LYS A 290 -12.50 0.40 -1.97
C LYS A 290 -12.15 -0.30 -0.66
N LYS A 291 -12.27 -1.63 -0.61
CA LYS A 291 -11.86 -2.43 0.54
C LYS A 291 -10.36 -2.32 0.80
N PHE A 292 -9.54 -2.29 -0.26
CA PHE A 292 -8.10 -2.04 -0.17
C PHE A 292 -7.83 -0.69 0.50
N PHE A 293 -8.33 0.40 -0.06
CA PHE A 293 -8.10 1.76 0.45
C PHE A 293 -8.73 1.99 1.83
N GLY A 294 -9.92 1.45 2.05
CA GLY A 294 -10.66 1.51 3.30
C GLY A 294 -10.04 0.70 4.46
N ALA A 295 -9.04 -0.15 4.17
CA ALA A 295 -8.33 -0.89 5.20
C ALA A 295 -7.43 0.02 6.06
N ALA A 296 -7.02 1.19 5.56
CA ALA A 296 -6.17 2.12 6.29
C ALA A 296 -6.85 2.61 7.58
N ARG A 297 -6.16 2.44 8.71
CA ARG A 297 -6.60 2.82 10.05
C ARG A 297 -5.45 2.84 11.04
N ASN A 298 -5.55 3.66 12.05
CA ASN A 298 -4.76 3.54 13.27
C ASN A 298 -5.43 2.52 14.20
N ILE A 299 -4.69 1.83 15.05
CA ILE A 299 -5.15 0.71 15.86
C ILE A 299 -4.85 0.96 17.34
N GLU A 300 -5.86 0.79 18.22
CA GLU A 300 -5.73 0.99 19.66
C GLU A 300 -4.77 -0.02 20.30
N GLU A 301 -4.77 -1.25 19.82
CA GLU A 301 -3.90 -2.33 20.32
C GLU A 301 -2.43 -2.20 19.86
N GLY A 302 -2.14 -1.20 19.03
CA GLY A 302 -0.82 -0.93 18.46
C GLY A 302 -0.69 -1.31 16.99
N GLY A 303 0.22 -0.61 16.32
CA GLY A 303 0.39 -0.67 14.89
C GLY A 303 -0.60 0.20 14.12
N SER A 304 -0.30 0.46 12.86
CA SER A 304 -1.15 1.26 11.98
C SER A 304 -1.00 0.84 10.52
N LEU A 305 -2.03 1.07 9.72
CA LEU A 305 -1.98 0.95 8.28
C LEU A 305 -2.32 2.30 7.65
N THR A 306 -1.33 2.95 7.08
CA THR A 306 -1.47 4.19 6.30
C THR A 306 -1.49 3.84 4.82
N ILE A 307 -2.41 4.42 4.04
CA ILE A 307 -2.46 4.24 2.58
C ILE A 307 -2.54 5.62 1.93
N LEU A 308 -1.52 5.93 1.12
CA LEU A 308 -1.48 7.12 0.27
C LEU A 308 -1.64 6.67 -1.18
N ALA A 309 -2.77 6.96 -1.79
CA ALA A 309 -3.08 6.49 -3.14
C ALA A 309 -3.17 7.66 -4.13
N THR A 310 -2.56 7.51 -5.30
CA THR A 310 -2.71 8.50 -6.37
C THR A 310 -4.01 8.29 -7.12
N ALA A 311 -4.76 9.36 -7.32
CA ALA A 311 -5.99 9.37 -8.12
C ALA A 311 -5.82 10.32 -9.30
N LEU A 312 -6.16 9.84 -10.50
CA LEU A 312 -6.10 10.64 -11.73
C LEU A 312 -7.41 11.40 -11.93
N ILE A 313 -7.29 12.68 -12.25
CA ILE A 313 -8.40 13.58 -12.63
C ILE A 313 -8.06 14.28 -13.95
N GLU A 314 -9.05 14.93 -14.56
CA GLU A 314 -8.87 15.69 -15.81
C GLU A 314 -8.27 14.87 -16.97
N THR A 315 -8.57 13.57 -17.01
CA THR A 315 -8.10 12.68 -18.09
C THR A 315 -9.00 12.70 -19.32
N GLY A 316 -10.16 13.34 -19.23
CA GLY A 316 -11.21 13.29 -20.24
C GLY A 316 -12.02 11.99 -20.21
N SER A 317 -11.76 11.09 -19.27
CA SER A 317 -12.46 9.81 -19.10
C SER A 317 -13.55 9.92 -18.02
N LYS A 318 -14.82 9.70 -18.40
CA LYS A 318 -15.93 9.63 -17.44
C LYS A 318 -15.76 8.49 -16.42
N MET A 319 -15.06 7.41 -16.80
CA MET A 319 -14.73 6.33 -15.90
C MET A 319 -13.86 6.82 -14.75
N ASP A 320 -12.82 7.61 -15.03
CA ASP A 320 -11.91 8.13 -14.01
C ASP A 320 -12.59 9.11 -13.07
N GLU A 321 -13.53 9.92 -13.59
CA GLU A 321 -14.35 10.83 -12.77
C GLU A 321 -15.20 10.06 -11.77
N VAL A 322 -15.88 8.99 -12.22
CA VAL A 322 -16.68 8.12 -11.33
C VAL A 322 -15.79 7.44 -10.30
N ILE A 323 -14.65 6.88 -10.72
CA ILE A 323 -13.69 6.25 -9.81
C ILE A 323 -13.23 7.26 -8.75
N PHE A 324 -12.83 8.47 -9.17
CA PHE A 324 -12.36 9.49 -8.24
C PHE A 324 -13.44 9.87 -7.19
N GLU A 325 -14.68 10.14 -7.61
CA GLU A 325 -15.76 10.50 -6.69
C GLU A 325 -16.06 9.38 -5.67
N GLU A 326 -15.98 8.12 -6.10
CA GLU A 326 -16.16 6.96 -5.20
C GLU A 326 -15.06 6.84 -4.14
N PHE A 327 -13.81 7.19 -4.45
CA PHE A 327 -12.71 7.16 -3.49
C PHE A 327 -12.63 8.43 -2.63
N LYS A 328 -13.01 9.59 -3.15
CA LYS A 328 -13.07 10.85 -2.41
C LYS A 328 -13.92 10.72 -1.14
N GLY A 329 -15.06 10.03 -1.22
CA GLY A 329 -15.91 9.76 -0.06
C GLY A 329 -15.29 8.82 0.98
N THR A 330 -14.29 8.03 0.62
CA THR A 330 -13.61 7.06 1.50
C THR A 330 -12.38 7.67 2.18
N GLY A 331 -11.71 8.60 1.52
CA GLY A 331 -10.51 9.27 2.02
C GLY A 331 -10.79 10.23 3.19
N ASN A 332 -9.75 10.49 3.99
CA ASN A 332 -9.75 11.48 5.06
C ASN A 332 -8.60 12.49 4.93
N MET A 333 -7.89 12.50 3.81
CA MET A 333 -6.85 13.46 3.45
C MET A 333 -6.80 13.59 1.93
N GLU A 334 -6.69 14.80 1.43
CA GLU A 334 -6.48 15.08 0.01
C GLU A 334 -5.29 16.02 -0.16
N LEU A 335 -4.32 15.60 -0.98
CA LEU A 335 -3.26 16.43 -1.51
C LEU A 335 -3.53 16.64 -2.99
N ARG A 336 -3.98 17.84 -3.38
CA ARG A 336 -4.34 18.16 -4.75
C ARG A 336 -3.20 18.84 -5.48
N LEU A 337 -2.99 18.40 -6.73
CA LEU A 337 -2.07 19.04 -7.67
C LEU A 337 -2.87 19.81 -8.72
N ASP A 338 -2.31 20.94 -9.15
CA ASP A 338 -2.88 21.79 -10.18
C ASP A 338 -2.00 21.78 -11.42
N ARG A 339 -2.61 21.44 -12.56
CA ARG A 339 -1.94 21.41 -13.87
C ARG A 339 -1.45 22.80 -14.31
N ARG A 340 -2.21 23.88 -14.01
CA ARG A 340 -1.86 25.25 -14.38
C ARG A 340 -0.57 25.69 -13.72
N LEU A 341 -0.30 25.27 -12.46
CA LEU A 341 0.93 25.52 -11.75
C LEU A 341 2.11 24.83 -12.45
N SER A 342 1.95 23.58 -12.82
CA SER A 342 3.00 22.81 -13.50
C SER A 342 3.31 23.34 -14.91
N GLU A 343 2.30 23.82 -15.63
CA GLU A 343 2.48 24.50 -16.92
C GLU A 343 3.29 25.80 -16.80
N ARG A 344 3.16 26.52 -15.68
CA ARG A 344 3.97 27.67 -15.30
C ARG A 344 5.33 27.31 -14.70
N ARG A 345 5.64 26.02 -14.54
CA ARG A 345 6.88 25.53 -13.89
C ARG A 345 7.00 25.91 -12.41
N ILE A 346 5.89 26.08 -11.72
CA ILE A 346 5.83 26.29 -10.29
C ILE A 346 5.74 24.91 -9.63
N TYR A 347 6.75 24.53 -8.86
CA TYR A 347 6.84 23.24 -8.20
C TYR A 347 7.22 23.38 -6.72
N PRO A 348 6.65 22.51 -5.83
CA PRO A 348 5.65 21.48 -6.11
C PRO A 348 4.32 22.12 -6.54
N ALA A 349 3.65 21.55 -7.55
CA ALA A 349 2.42 22.12 -8.12
C ALA A 349 1.19 21.80 -7.23
N ILE A 350 1.27 22.08 -5.93
CA ILE A 350 0.25 21.80 -4.92
C ILE A 350 -0.81 22.91 -4.92
N ASP A 351 -2.06 22.52 -5.01
CA ASP A 351 -3.18 23.40 -4.75
C ASP A 351 -3.32 23.63 -3.24
N VAL A 352 -2.90 24.81 -2.79
CA VAL A 352 -2.82 25.15 -1.36
C VAL A 352 -4.18 25.35 -0.70
N ASP A 353 -5.22 25.64 -1.48
CA ASP A 353 -6.57 25.85 -0.98
C ASP A 353 -7.38 24.56 -0.92
N ALA A 354 -7.23 23.69 -1.94
CA ALA A 354 -7.96 22.44 -2.06
C ALA A 354 -7.32 21.27 -1.30
N SER A 355 -6.07 21.40 -0.80
CA SER A 355 -5.39 20.36 -0.04
C SER A 355 -5.72 20.44 1.44
N SER A 356 -6.12 19.31 2.06
CA SER A 356 -6.52 19.28 3.47
C SER A 356 -6.48 17.88 4.08
N THR A 357 -6.47 17.81 5.41
CA THR A 357 -6.63 16.57 6.18
C THR A 357 -7.80 16.75 7.17
N ARG A 358 -8.66 15.74 7.25
CA ARG A 358 -9.73 15.70 8.26
C ARG A 358 -9.13 15.40 9.62
N HIS A 359 -9.66 16.06 10.66
CA HIS A 359 -9.16 15.94 12.04
C HIS A 359 -7.67 16.28 12.18
N GLU A 360 -7.18 17.26 11.40
CA GLU A 360 -5.79 17.73 11.50
C GLU A 360 -5.43 18.25 12.89
N GLU A 361 -6.44 18.62 13.69
CA GLU A 361 -6.28 19.00 15.10
C GLU A 361 -5.69 17.91 15.99
N LEU A 362 -5.77 16.65 15.57
CA LEU A 362 -5.14 15.53 16.27
C LEU A 362 -3.65 15.39 15.93
N LEU A 363 -3.22 15.99 14.81
CA LEU A 363 -1.86 15.87 14.27
C LEU A 363 -0.97 17.08 14.59
N PHE A 364 -1.55 18.15 15.16
CA PHE A 364 -0.82 19.36 15.52
C PHE A 364 -0.93 19.69 16.99
N PRO A 365 0.13 20.17 17.64
CA PRO A 365 0.01 20.89 18.89
C PRO A 365 -0.91 22.14 18.72
N ARG A 366 -1.72 22.45 19.74
CA ARG A 366 -2.72 23.55 19.65
C ARG A 366 -2.15 24.89 19.19
N GLY A 367 -0.94 25.24 19.65
CA GLY A 367 -0.28 26.49 19.25
C GLY A 367 0.04 26.51 17.74
N GLN A 368 0.60 25.44 17.23
CA GLN A 368 0.96 25.27 15.83
C GLN A 368 -0.28 25.25 14.92
N LEU A 369 -1.35 24.56 15.34
CA LEU A 369 -2.63 24.49 14.60
C LEU A 369 -3.21 25.88 14.33
N ASN A 370 -3.22 26.76 15.35
CA ASN A 370 -3.73 28.12 15.20
C ASN A 370 -2.94 28.95 14.18
N LEU A 371 -1.63 28.73 14.09
CA LEU A 371 -0.75 29.39 13.12
C LEU A 371 -0.98 28.84 11.69
N VAL A 372 -1.13 27.54 11.56
CA VAL A 372 -1.47 26.88 10.30
C VAL A 372 -2.83 27.39 9.78
N TRP A 373 -3.84 27.50 10.65
CA TRP A 373 -5.13 28.05 10.25
C TRP A 373 -5.06 29.54 9.88
N ALA A 374 -4.21 30.32 10.54
CA ALA A 374 -3.97 31.69 10.15
C ALA A 374 -3.31 31.78 8.76
N LEU A 375 -2.30 30.95 8.52
CA LEU A 375 -1.62 30.83 7.22
C LEU A 375 -2.63 30.45 6.13
N ARG A 376 -3.46 29.44 6.35
CA ARG A 376 -4.50 29.00 5.39
C ARG A 376 -5.45 30.12 5.00
N ARG A 377 -5.91 30.93 5.96
CA ARG A 377 -6.78 32.09 5.66
C ARG A 377 -6.11 33.10 4.75
N VAL A 378 -4.82 33.38 4.95
CA VAL A 378 -4.05 34.27 4.07
C VAL A 378 -3.93 33.68 2.67
N LEU A 379 -3.59 32.39 2.56
CA LEU A 379 -3.44 31.71 1.28
C LEU A 379 -4.76 31.63 0.51
N SER A 380 -5.87 31.31 1.18
CA SER A 380 -7.20 31.26 0.57
C SER A 380 -7.66 32.65 0.11
N GLY A 381 -7.37 33.72 0.87
CA GLY A 381 -7.61 35.07 0.45
C GLY A 381 -6.85 35.45 -0.81
N LEU A 382 -5.58 35.02 -0.95
CA LEU A 382 -4.78 35.25 -2.15
C LEU A 382 -5.27 34.41 -3.34
N SER A 383 -5.67 33.16 -3.11
CA SER A 383 -6.19 32.27 -4.15
C SER A 383 -7.48 32.82 -4.79
N SER A 384 -8.27 33.61 -4.07
CA SER A 384 -9.50 34.23 -4.57
C SER A 384 -9.27 35.51 -5.41
N THR A 385 -8.05 36.00 -5.54
CA THR A 385 -7.70 37.16 -6.35
C THR A 385 -7.30 36.79 -7.78
N ASP A 386 -7.08 37.79 -8.65
CA ASP A 386 -6.72 37.59 -10.06
C ASP A 386 -5.42 36.75 -10.28
N GLY A 387 -4.55 36.67 -9.29
CA GLY A 387 -3.35 35.81 -9.32
C GLY A 387 -3.65 34.34 -9.04
N GLY A 388 -4.79 34.06 -8.42
CA GLY A 388 -5.28 32.74 -8.09
C GLY A 388 -4.30 31.91 -7.25
N ASN A 389 -4.44 30.60 -7.37
CA ASN A 389 -3.63 29.62 -6.64
C ASN A 389 -2.10 29.74 -6.89
N ALA A 390 -1.71 30.25 -8.07
CA ALA A 390 -0.30 30.45 -8.39
C ALA A 390 0.36 31.52 -7.50
N ALA A 391 -0.28 32.67 -7.31
CA ALA A 391 0.25 33.73 -6.46
C ALA A 391 0.38 33.28 -4.99
N ALA A 392 -0.63 32.53 -4.49
CA ALA A 392 -0.61 31.99 -3.14
C ALA A 392 0.54 31.00 -2.93
N LEU A 393 0.74 30.06 -3.87
CA LEU A 393 1.81 29.07 -3.78
C LEU A 393 3.20 29.71 -3.94
N GLU A 394 3.40 30.61 -4.91
CA GLU A 394 4.66 31.31 -5.10
C GLU A 394 5.05 32.10 -3.85
N LEU A 395 4.12 32.86 -3.27
CA LEU A 395 4.37 33.58 -2.03
C LEU A 395 4.74 32.63 -0.89
N LEU A 396 4.03 31.52 -0.75
CA LEU A 396 4.31 30.51 0.28
C LEU A 396 5.73 29.97 0.11
N ILE A 397 6.11 29.53 -1.10
CA ILE A 397 7.43 28.96 -1.38
C ILE A 397 8.52 30.00 -1.12
N ASP A 398 8.36 31.22 -1.59
CA ASP A 398 9.39 32.27 -1.44
C ASP A 398 9.59 32.66 0.02
N ARG A 399 8.52 32.73 0.79
CA ARG A 399 8.62 32.96 2.25
C ARG A 399 9.27 31.78 2.98
N MET A 400 8.86 30.56 2.65
CA MET A 400 9.43 29.36 3.28
C MET A 400 10.92 29.18 2.99
N LYS A 401 11.40 29.58 1.82
CA LYS A 401 12.85 29.53 1.47
C LYS A 401 13.72 30.37 2.40
N THR A 402 13.17 31.41 3.03
CA THR A 402 13.90 32.27 3.96
C THR A 402 14.10 31.65 5.34
N PHE A 403 13.40 30.56 5.63
CA PHE A 403 13.46 29.85 6.92
C PHE A 403 13.88 28.40 6.69
N ARG A 404 14.67 27.89 7.62
CA ARG A 404 15.21 26.54 7.51
C ARG A 404 14.16 25.47 7.82
N THR A 405 13.25 25.77 8.76
CA THR A 405 12.21 24.82 9.23
C THR A 405 10.81 25.44 9.18
N ASN A 406 9.79 24.57 9.22
CA ASN A 406 8.40 25.01 9.34
C ASN A 406 8.12 25.73 10.66
N ASP A 407 8.77 25.33 11.75
CA ASP A 407 8.61 25.99 13.06
C ASP A 407 9.14 27.42 13.03
N GLU A 408 10.32 27.65 12.41
CA GLU A 408 10.86 29.02 12.23
C GLU A 408 9.93 29.87 11.36
N PHE A 409 9.40 29.29 10.27
CA PHE A 409 8.45 29.97 9.39
C PHE A 409 7.15 30.32 10.12
N LEU A 410 6.56 29.38 10.88
CA LEU A 410 5.34 29.63 11.63
C LEU A 410 5.55 30.62 12.79
N ALA A 411 6.73 30.67 13.40
CA ALA A 411 7.08 31.69 14.38
C ALA A 411 7.08 33.11 13.78
N GLU A 412 7.51 33.26 12.52
CA GLU A 412 7.41 34.54 11.82
C GLU A 412 5.98 34.92 11.46
N VAL A 413 5.15 33.94 11.05
CA VAL A 413 3.70 34.14 10.84
C VAL A 413 3.04 34.66 12.13
N ALA A 414 3.45 34.16 13.30
CA ALA A 414 2.95 34.60 14.61
C ALA A 414 3.30 36.06 14.88
N LYS A 415 4.55 36.49 14.62
CA LYS A 415 5.01 37.88 14.83
C LYS A 415 4.25 38.86 13.95
N ASN A 416 4.09 38.54 12.66
CA ASN A 416 3.36 39.38 11.72
C ASN A 416 1.87 39.53 12.07
N ARG A 417 1.27 38.53 12.70
CA ARG A 417 -0.11 38.59 13.21
C ARG A 417 -0.23 39.52 14.41
N LEU A 418 0.75 39.51 15.32
CA LEU A 418 0.78 40.39 16.48
C LEU A 418 1.04 41.87 16.10
N ALA A 419 1.70 42.12 14.98
CA ALA A 419 1.95 43.48 14.45
C ALA A 419 0.76 44.05 13.64
N ALA A 420 -0.19 43.23 13.22
CA ALA A 420 -1.38 43.61 12.41
C ALA A 420 -2.68 43.72 13.24
N GLY A 421 -2.68 43.34 14.52
CA GLY A 421 -3.81 43.45 15.47
C GLY A 421 -3.48 44.45 16.57
#